data_24de1d6730e279e71f7959270fcc7261
#
_entry.id   24de1d6730e279e71f7959270fcc7261
#
_cell.length_a   1.000
_cell.length_b   1.000
_cell.length_c   1.000
_cell.angle_alpha   90.00
_cell.angle_beta   90.00
_cell.angle_gamma   90.00
#
_symmetry.space_group_name_H-M   'P 1'
#
loop_
_entity.id
_entity.type
_entity.pdbx_description
1 polymer ?
#
loop_
_entity_poly.entity_id
_entity_poly.type
_entity_poly.pdbx_seq_one_letter_code
_entity_poly.pdbx_strand_id
1 'polypeptide(L)'
;MDCVKCADTGYLVAPEGEMAVARVCDCQIPCPVCDDTRFSIDYSVTPPVTRPCGCIQLRKRIEKFNEAQIPARFHRSTLENYEELAGNQAKIKMHFNRYRQAYEPGAKGLLLSGIPGVGKTHLICGLLRHLGLELNKTVRFVDFFNLLDMLKSSWNDDKGDGDIMNSLASVDVLAIDEMGKRPMTAWELSVLDQLISRRYNSRKTMLITTNLAIETAGQSQNVKRRRLVDEVQERIYSRLIEMCDFLEVKGVDYRISKQ
;
A
#
# COMPACT_ATOMS: atom_id res chain seq x y z
N MET A 1 -14.11 23.01 12.60
CA MET A 1 -15.29 22.19 12.98
C MET A 1 -14.71 20.87 13.44
N ASP A 2 -14.83 20.53 14.71
CA ASP A 2 -14.23 19.30 15.24
C ASP A 2 -15.17 18.11 15.00
N CYS A 3 -15.05 17.48 13.85
CA CYS A 3 -15.86 16.30 13.55
C CYS A 3 -15.29 15.05 14.22
N VAL A 4 -15.90 14.62 15.32
CA VAL A 4 -15.50 13.42 16.07
C VAL A 4 -15.51 12.15 15.21
N LYS A 5 -16.38 12.07 14.19
CA LYS A 5 -16.48 10.87 13.31
C LYS A 5 -15.25 10.69 12.42
N CYS A 6 -14.76 11.75 11.80
CA CYS A 6 -13.66 11.66 10.83
C CYS A 6 -12.38 12.37 11.27
N ALA A 7 -12.33 12.94 12.49
CA ALA A 7 -11.21 13.73 12.99
C ALA A 7 -10.74 14.78 11.93
N ASP A 8 -11.70 15.49 11.36
CA ASP A 8 -11.54 16.55 10.36
C ASP A 8 -10.89 16.15 9.00
N THR A 9 -10.69 14.86 8.76
CA THR A 9 -10.18 14.37 7.46
C THR A 9 -11.20 14.50 6.31
N GLY A 10 -12.49 14.64 6.64
CA GLY A 10 -13.60 14.72 5.69
C GLY A 10 -14.03 13.38 5.09
N TYR A 11 -13.43 12.26 5.48
CA TYR A 11 -13.77 10.92 4.99
C TYR A 11 -13.77 9.88 6.12
N LEU A 12 -14.47 8.77 5.87
CA LEU A 12 -14.50 7.59 6.74
C LEU A 12 -14.07 6.37 5.91
N VAL A 13 -13.34 5.43 6.52
CA VAL A 13 -13.00 4.15 5.89
C VAL A 13 -13.68 3.02 6.65
N ALA A 14 -14.47 2.23 5.96
CA ALA A 14 -15.25 1.12 6.51
C ALA A 14 -15.10 -0.15 5.67
N PRO A 15 -15.39 -1.35 6.22
CA PRO A 15 -15.44 -2.56 5.44
C PRO A 15 -16.69 -2.58 4.56
N GLU A 16 -16.54 -2.93 3.29
CA GLU A 16 -17.65 -3.14 2.35
C GLU A 16 -17.32 -4.39 1.51
N GLY A 17 -18.08 -5.47 1.71
CA GLY A 17 -17.73 -6.77 1.18
C GLY A 17 -16.33 -7.19 1.64
N GLU A 18 -15.48 -7.52 0.70
CA GLU A 18 -14.09 -7.94 0.98
C GLU A 18 -13.09 -6.78 1.04
N MET A 19 -13.52 -5.54 0.78
CA MET A 19 -12.63 -4.38 0.64
C MET A 19 -12.84 -3.32 1.71
N ALA A 20 -11.78 -2.57 1.98
CA ALA A 20 -11.83 -1.32 2.73
C ALA A 20 -12.23 -0.18 1.78
N VAL A 21 -13.36 0.46 2.05
CA VAL A 21 -13.94 1.51 1.20
C VAL A 21 -13.97 2.82 1.95
N ALA A 22 -13.51 3.87 1.32
CA ALA A 22 -13.62 5.24 1.82
C ALA A 22 -14.92 5.90 1.31
N ARG A 23 -15.53 6.71 2.17
CA ARG A 23 -16.72 7.51 1.86
C ARG A 23 -16.56 8.90 2.43
N VAL A 24 -17.19 9.88 1.77
CA VAL A 24 -17.26 11.25 2.29
C VAL A 24 -17.97 11.23 3.63
N CYS A 25 -17.44 11.91 4.64
CA CYS A 25 -18.09 12.04 5.94
C CYS A 25 -19.32 12.95 5.86
N ASP A 26 -20.34 12.66 6.65
CA ASP A 26 -21.57 13.47 6.72
C ASP A 26 -21.31 14.96 7.03
N CYS A 27 -20.22 15.27 7.75
CA CYS A 27 -19.81 16.66 8.02
C CYS A 27 -19.42 17.46 6.77
N GLN A 28 -19.24 16.78 5.62
CA GLN A 28 -18.93 17.37 4.33
C GLN A 28 -20.13 17.34 3.37
N ILE A 29 -21.33 17.02 3.85
CA ILE A 29 -22.54 16.89 3.05
C ILE A 29 -23.70 17.65 3.73
N PRO A 30 -24.24 18.75 3.14
CA PRO A 30 -23.66 19.48 2.01
C PRO A 30 -22.28 20.03 2.30
N CYS A 31 -21.48 20.29 1.26
CA CYS A 31 -20.13 20.82 1.44
C CYS A 31 -20.19 22.21 2.12
N PRO A 32 -19.54 22.42 3.27
CA PRO A 32 -19.66 23.66 4.05
C PRO A 32 -19.02 24.89 3.33
N VAL A 33 -18.29 24.67 2.24
CA VAL A 33 -17.64 25.74 1.46
C VAL A 33 -18.45 26.14 0.23
N CYS A 34 -19.05 25.17 -0.46
CA CYS A 34 -19.69 25.41 -1.76
C CYS A 34 -21.13 24.92 -1.83
N ASP A 35 -21.71 24.43 -0.73
CA ASP A 35 -23.07 23.87 -0.70
C ASP A 35 -23.34 22.91 -1.86
N ASP A 36 -22.40 21.99 -2.11
CA ASP A 36 -22.38 20.98 -3.17
C ASP A 36 -22.41 21.53 -4.61
N THR A 37 -22.26 22.83 -4.82
CA THR A 37 -22.13 23.43 -6.18
C THR A 37 -20.79 23.07 -6.85
N ARG A 38 -19.83 22.52 -6.09
CA ARG A 38 -18.48 22.14 -6.52
C ARG A 38 -17.55 23.31 -6.89
N PHE A 39 -18.01 24.54 -6.76
CA PHE A 39 -17.26 25.74 -7.04
C PHE A 39 -17.34 26.70 -5.86
N SER A 40 -16.27 27.43 -5.62
CA SER A 40 -16.21 28.53 -4.65
C SER A 40 -15.78 29.81 -5.36
N ILE A 41 -16.22 30.95 -4.85
CA ILE A 41 -15.83 32.26 -5.39
C ILE A 41 -14.69 32.81 -4.55
N ASP A 42 -13.58 33.13 -5.21
CA ASP A 42 -12.44 33.79 -4.60
C ASP A 42 -12.61 35.31 -4.70
N TYR A 43 -13.00 35.92 -3.60
CA TYR A 43 -13.17 37.38 -3.47
C TYR A 43 -11.88 38.13 -3.16
N SER A 44 -10.75 37.42 -3.00
CA SER A 44 -9.44 38.04 -2.72
C SER A 44 -8.84 38.72 -3.96
N VAL A 45 -9.39 38.41 -5.14
CA VAL A 45 -8.99 38.99 -6.44
C VAL A 45 -10.11 39.85 -7.04
N THR A 46 -9.74 40.87 -7.78
CA THR A 46 -10.71 41.75 -8.45
C THR A 46 -10.49 41.73 -9.98
N PRO A 47 -11.49 41.33 -10.78
CA PRO A 47 -12.81 40.83 -10.38
C PRO A 47 -12.77 39.47 -9.68
N PRO A 48 -13.77 39.10 -8.87
CA PRO A 48 -13.85 37.79 -8.22
C PRO A 48 -13.81 36.64 -9.23
N VAL A 49 -13.07 35.58 -8.89
CA VAL A 49 -12.85 34.43 -9.78
C VAL A 49 -13.48 33.17 -9.19
N THR A 50 -14.20 32.40 -10.02
CA THR A 50 -14.72 31.11 -9.64
C THR A 50 -13.62 30.06 -9.72
N ARG A 51 -13.43 29.29 -8.63
CA ARG A 51 -12.45 28.20 -8.54
C ARG A 51 -13.13 26.86 -8.19
N PRO A 52 -12.58 25.72 -8.64
CA PRO A 52 -13.05 24.42 -8.17
C PRO A 52 -12.91 24.31 -6.65
N CYS A 53 -13.97 23.86 -5.97
CA CYS A 53 -13.93 23.66 -4.53
C CYS A 53 -13.05 22.46 -4.16
N GLY A 54 -12.41 22.53 -3.00
CA GLY A 54 -11.59 21.44 -2.45
C GLY A 54 -12.34 20.11 -2.27
N CYS A 55 -13.66 20.13 -2.15
CA CYS A 55 -14.50 18.92 -2.06
C CYS A 55 -14.39 18.01 -3.30
N ILE A 56 -14.09 18.57 -4.48
CA ILE A 56 -13.81 17.80 -5.70
C ILE A 56 -12.55 16.94 -5.50
N GLN A 57 -11.51 17.50 -4.90
CA GLN A 57 -10.26 16.79 -4.68
C GLN A 57 -10.43 15.68 -3.64
N LEU A 58 -11.22 15.92 -2.61
CA LEU A 58 -11.56 14.88 -1.62
C LEU A 58 -12.28 13.70 -2.28
N ARG A 59 -13.30 13.96 -3.10
CA ARG A 59 -14.04 12.90 -3.80
C ARG A 59 -13.13 12.11 -4.74
N LYS A 60 -12.27 12.77 -5.52
CA LYS A 60 -11.30 12.11 -6.41
C LYS A 60 -10.29 11.23 -5.64
N ARG A 61 -9.83 11.67 -4.47
CA ARG A 61 -8.94 10.87 -3.62
C ARG A 61 -9.65 9.62 -3.10
N ILE A 62 -10.91 9.75 -2.69
CA ILE A 62 -11.75 8.64 -2.24
C ILE A 62 -11.96 7.63 -3.38
N GLU A 63 -12.31 8.06 -4.58
CA GLU A 63 -12.48 7.21 -5.76
C GLU A 63 -11.21 6.40 -6.03
N LYS A 64 -10.05 7.06 -6.12
CA LYS A 64 -8.75 6.40 -6.30
C LYS A 64 -8.41 5.40 -5.19
N PHE A 65 -8.72 5.76 -3.93
CA PHE A 65 -8.48 4.85 -2.81
C PHE A 65 -9.36 3.60 -2.88
N ASN A 66 -10.60 3.74 -3.33
CA ASN A 66 -11.51 2.61 -3.47
C ASN A 66 -11.07 1.63 -4.58
N GLU A 67 -10.28 2.10 -5.54
CA GLU A 67 -9.62 1.24 -6.53
C GLU A 67 -8.40 0.49 -5.96
N ALA A 68 -7.91 0.85 -4.79
CA ALA A 68 -6.69 0.29 -4.21
C ALA A 68 -6.80 -1.20 -3.84
N GLN A 69 -8.00 -1.74 -3.68
CA GLN A 69 -8.28 -3.13 -3.27
C GLN A 69 -7.63 -3.54 -1.95
N ILE A 70 -7.62 -2.63 -0.96
CA ILE A 70 -7.16 -2.95 0.39
C ILE A 70 -8.20 -3.87 1.05
N PRO A 71 -7.79 -5.02 1.62
CA PRO A 71 -8.75 -5.96 2.23
C PRO A 71 -9.52 -5.33 3.40
N ALA A 72 -10.80 -5.67 3.53
CA ALA A 72 -11.73 -5.15 4.53
C ALA A 72 -11.19 -5.21 5.97
N ARG A 73 -10.47 -6.29 6.32
CA ARG A 73 -9.86 -6.47 7.66
C ARG A 73 -8.85 -5.37 8.02
N PHE A 74 -8.30 -4.64 7.03
CA PHE A 74 -7.35 -3.55 7.23
C PHE A 74 -7.98 -2.16 7.13
N HIS A 75 -9.31 -2.04 7.09
CA HIS A 75 -10.01 -0.75 6.98
C HIS A 75 -9.62 0.26 8.06
N ARG A 76 -9.23 -0.21 9.26
CA ARG A 76 -8.77 0.63 10.37
C ARG A 76 -7.27 0.80 10.44
N SER A 77 -6.49 0.11 9.58
CA SER A 77 -5.04 0.16 9.67
C SER A 77 -4.50 1.54 9.33
N THR A 78 -3.78 2.12 10.27
CA THR A 78 -3.02 3.37 10.14
C THR A 78 -1.65 3.19 10.77
N LEU A 79 -0.72 4.10 10.49
CA LEU A 79 0.59 4.07 11.15
C LEU A 79 0.48 4.47 12.63
N GLU A 80 -0.52 5.27 12.97
CA GLU A 80 -0.79 5.73 14.35
C GLU A 80 -1.21 4.57 15.25
N ASN A 81 -2.14 3.72 14.77
CA ASN A 81 -2.67 2.60 15.56
C ASN A 81 -1.88 1.29 15.43
N TYR A 82 -0.70 1.34 14.80
CA TYR A 82 0.24 0.23 14.84
C TYR A 82 0.81 0.09 16.26
N GLU A 83 0.50 -1.04 16.90
CA GLU A 83 0.95 -1.33 18.27
C GLU A 83 2.37 -1.92 18.27
N GLU A 84 3.19 -1.38 19.13
CA GLU A 84 4.59 -1.75 19.31
C GLU A 84 4.70 -2.69 20.51
N LEU A 85 4.63 -4.00 20.28
CA LEU A 85 4.62 -4.99 21.37
C LEU A 85 6.04 -5.40 21.81
N ALA A 86 6.95 -5.60 20.88
CA ALA A 86 8.30 -6.11 21.18
C ALA A 86 9.27 -5.96 20.01
N GLY A 87 10.54 -6.27 20.26
CA GLY A 87 11.58 -6.33 19.24
C GLY A 87 11.99 -4.96 18.71
N ASN A 88 11.92 -4.78 17.38
CA ASN A 88 12.31 -3.51 16.74
C ASN A 88 11.12 -2.72 16.18
N GLN A 89 9.90 -3.05 16.58
CA GLN A 89 8.67 -2.50 16.03
C GLN A 89 8.60 -0.97 16.15
N ALA A 90 9.07 -0.38 17.25
CA ALA A 90 9.18 1.07 17.44
C ALA A 90 10.09 1.72 16.38
N LYS A 91 11.24 1.12 16.08
CA LYS A 91 12.16 1.59 15.04
C LYS A 91 11.51 1.50 13.66
N ILE A 92 10.78 0.43 13.38
CA ILE A 92 10.06 0.23 12.13
C ILE A 92 8.96 1.29 11.98
N LYS A 93 8.14 1.53 13.00
CA LYS A 93 7.11 2.59 12.97
C LYS A 93 7.73 3.97 12.74
N MET A 94 8.84 4.27 13.40
CA MET A 94 9.56 5.52 13.18
C MET A 94 10.07 5.63 11.73
N HIS A 95 10.59 4.53 11.15
CA HIS A 95 11.00 4.49 9.74
C HIS A 95 9.82 4.78 8.80
N PHE A 96 8.67 4.14 9.02
CA PHE A 96 7.45 4.38 8.24
C PHE A 96 6.94 5.82 8.37
N ASN A 97 7.01 6.43 9.55
CA ASN A 97 6.64 7.83 9.76
C ASN A 97 7.56 8.79 9.00
N ARG A 98 8.87 8.55 9.00
CA ARG A 98 9.82 9.32 8.19
C ARG A 98 9.57 9.13 6.70
N TYR A 99 9.36 7.88 6.28
CA TYR A 99 9.09 7.54 4.88
C TYR A 99 7.85 8.26 4.35
N ARG A 100 6.71 8.23 5.07
CA ARG A 100 5.48 8.91 4.64
C ARG A 100 5.62 10.43 4.54
N GLN A 101 6.44 11.03 5.40
CA GLN A 101 6.70 12.48 5.40
C GLN A 101 7.60 12.90 4.25
N ALA A 102 8.59 12.06 3.91
CA ALA A 102 9.56 12.32 2.86
C ALA A 102 9.17 11.72 1.49
N TYR A 103 7.98 11.10 1.39
CA TYR A 103 7.59 10.39 0.19
C TYR A 103 7.42 11.34 -1.00
N GLU A 104 8.10 11.00 -2.09
CA GLU A 104 7.97 11.63 -3.40
C GLU A 104 7.83 10.57 -4.50
N PRO A 105 7.26 10.92 -5.67
CA PRO A 105 7.16 9.97 -6.80
C PRO A 105 8.52 9.40 -7.19
N GLY A 106 8.59 8.08 -7.31
CA GLY A 106 9.84 7.37 -7.62
C GLY A 106 10.75 7.11 -6.41
N ALA A 107 10.29 7.43 -5.18
CA ALA A 107 11.01 7.03 -3.97
C ALA A 107 11.23 5.51 -3.92
N LYS A 108 12.36 5.09 -3.31
CA LYS A 108 12.59 3.66 -3.03
C LYS A 108 11.40 3.09 -2.26
N GLY A 109 11.01 1.88 -2.62
CA GLY A 109 9.99 1.15 -1.91
C GLY A 109 10.47 0.54 -0.60
N LEU A 110 9.63 -0.26 0.02
CA LEU A 110 9.96 -0.97 1.28
C LEU A 110 9.67 -2.46 1.11
N LEU A 111 10.63 -3.30 1.48
CA LEU A 111 10.44 -4.75 1.57
C LEU A 111 10.52 -5.16 3.03
N LEU A 112 9.40 -5.63 3.58
CA LEU A 112 9.28 -6.06 4.96
C LEU A 112 9.37 -7.57 5.06
N SER A 113 10.36 -8.05 5.78
CA SER A 113 10.52 -9.44 6.17
C SER A 113 10.18 -9.62 7.65
N GLY A 114 9.67 -10.77 8.03
CA GLY A 114 9.38 -11.07 9.43
C GLY A 114 8.44 -12.26 9.58
N ILE A 115 8.35 -12.81 10.79
CA ILE A 115 7.41 -13.90 11.08
C ILE A 115 5.96 -13.48 10.86
N PRO A 116 5.02 -14.42 10.67
CA PRO A 116 3.59 -14.09 10.63
C PRO A 116 3.14 -13.32 11.88
N GLY A 117 2.15 -12.44 11.74
CA GLY A 117 1.53 -11.73 12.86
C GLY A 117 2.27 -10.51 13.40
N VAL A 118 3.49 -10.20 12.97
CA VAL A 118 4.25 -9.01 13.47
C VAL A 118 3.78 -7.66 12.91
N GLY A 119 2.71 -7.64 12.09
CA GLY A 119 2.08 -6.41 11.62
C GLY A 119 2.60 -5.86 10.29
N LYS A 120 3.33 -6.65 9.47
CA LYS A 120 3.83 -6.20 8.15
C LYS A 120 2.74 -5.65 7.24
N THR A 121 1.67 -6.43 7.05
CA THR A 121 0.54 -6.04 6.19
C THR A 121 -0.21 -4.83 6.75
N HIS A 122 -0.34 -4.72 8.09
CA HIS A 122 -0.92 -3.55 8.75
C HIS A 122 -0.16 -2.26 8.38
N LEU A 123 1.18 -2.29 8.51
CA LEU A 123 2.05 -1.14 8.18
C LEU A 123 1.91 -0.74 6.71
N ILE A 124 1.90 -1.71 5.79
CA ILE A 124 1.74 -1.44 4.36
C ILE A 124 0.36 -0.86 4.06
N CYS A 125 -0.72 -1.43 4.60
CA CYS A 125 -2.08 -0.90 4.40
C CYS A 125 -2.24 0.50 5.00
N GLY A 126 -1.66 0.76 6.18
CA GLY A 126 -1.64 2.10 6.78
C GLY A 126 -0.90 3.12 5.93
N LEU A 127 0.23 2.73 5.33
CA LEU A 127 0.98 3.58 4.42
C LEU A 127 0.21 3.83 3.10
N LEU A 128 -0.37 2.79 2.48
CA LEU A 128 -1.20 2.94 1.27
C LEU A 128 -2.38 3.89 1.50
N ARG A 129 -3.05 3.76 2.67
CA ARG A 129 -4.12 4.66 3.05
C ARG A 129 -3.66 6.11 3.08
N HIS A 130 -2.52 6.40 3.71
CA HIS A 130 -1.95 7.75 3.75
C HIS A 130 -1.59 8.26 2.34
N LEU A 131 -0.88 7.46 1.55
CA LEU A 131 -0.47 7.85 0.21
C LEU A 131 -1.67 8.10 -0.73
N GLY A 132 -2.73 7.28 -0.63
CA GLY A 132 -3.94 7.42 -1.45
C GLY A 132 -4.81 8.59 -1.02
N LEU A 133 -5.19 8.64 0.26
CA LEU A 133 -6.17 9.61 0.76
C LEU A 133 -5.55 10.99 1.08
N GLU A 134 -4.31 11.04 1.59
CA GLU A 134 -3.69 12.32 1.93
C GLU A 134 -2.84 12.88 0.78
N LEU A 135 -2.04 12.04 0.12
CA LEU A 135 -1.13 12.49 -0.94
C LEU A 135 -1.68 12.31 -2.36
N ASN A 136 -2.95 11.87 -2.51
CA ASN A 136 -3.62 11.70 -3.82
C ASN A 136 -2.86 10.80 -4.81
N LYS A 137 -2.13 9.78 -4.32
CA LYS A 137 -1.42 8.84 -5.17
C LYS A 137 -2.33 7.71 -5.62
N THR A 138 -2.09 7.18 -6.81
CA THR A 138 -2.71 5.92 -7.23
C THR A 138 -2.00 4.77 -6.53
N VAL A 139 -2.73 4.03 -5.71
CA VAL A 139 -2.18 2.93 -4.91
C VAL A 139 -2.94 1.65 -5.22
N ARG A 140 -2.26 0.50 -5.12
CA ARG A 140 -2.87 -0.80 -5.33
C ARG A 140 -2.30 -1.81 -4.34
N PHE A 141 -3.17 -2.61 -3.76
CA PHE A 141 -2.81 -3.76 -2.93
C PHE A 141 -3.15 -5.04 -3.68
N VAL A 142 -2.24 -6.00 -3.69
CA VAL A 142 -2.48 -7.35 -4.18
C VAL A 142 -1.85 -8.38 -3.23
N ASP A 143 -2.56 -9.44 -2.92
CA ASP A 143 -1.96 -10.67 -2.43
C ASP A 143 -1.31 -11.39 -3.62
N PHE A 144 -0.06 -11.85 -3.45
CA PHE A 144 0.70 -12.40 -4.57
C PHE A 144 0.03 -13.64 -5.20
N PHE A 145 -0.56 -14.51 -4.38
CA PHE A 145 -1.21 -15.71 -4.89
C PHE A 145 -2.55 -15.41 -5.55
N ASN A 146 -3.33 -14.48 -4.99
CA ASN A 146 -4.56 -14.02 -5.63
C ASN A 146 -4.27 -13.39 -7.02
N LEU A 147 -3.16 -12.65 -7.14
CA LEU A 147 -2.72 -12.13 -8.45
C LEU A 147 -2.45 -13.26 -9.44
N LEU A 148 -1.74 -14.31 -9.02
CA LEU A 148 -1.45 -15.46 -9.89
C LEU A 148 -2.73 -16.19 -10.32
N ASP A 149 -3.69 -16.32 -9.42
CA ASP A 149 -4.99 -16.96 -9.73
C ASP A 149 -5.83 -16.07 -10.67
N MET A 150 -5.81 -14.77 -10.51
CA MET A 150 -6.42 -13.82 -11.46
C MET A 150 -5.81 -13.92 -12.85
N LEU A 151 -4.48 -14.01 -12.96
CA LEU A 151 -3.79 -14.17 -14.24
C LEU A 151 -4.09 -15.52 -14.90
N LYS A 152 -4.19 -16.61 -14.14
CA LYS A 152 -4.59 -17.92 -14.68
C LYS A 152 -6.03 -17.91 -15.19
N SER A 153 -6.95 -17.28 -14.48
CA SER A 153 -8.35 -17.22 -14.90
C SER A 153 -8.55 -16.35 -16.14
N SER A 154 -7.75 -15.29 -16.32
CA SER A 154 -7.83 -14.43 -17.51
C SER A 154 -7.41 -15.11 -18.82
N TRP A 155 -6.72 -16.26 -18.77
CA TRP A 155 -6.39 -17.03 -19.99
C TRP A 155 -7.61 -17.60 -20.72
N ASN A 156 -8.74 -17.73 -20.01
CA ASN A 156 -9.99 -18.22 -20.59
C ASN A 156 -10.93 -17.05 -21.03
N ASP A 157 -10.57 -15.81 -20.72
CA ASP A 157 -11.34 -14.62 -21.05
C ASP A 157 -10.62 -13.81 -22.12
N ASP A 158 -11.36 -13.15 -23.03
CA ASP A 158 -10.83 -12.22 -24.04
C ASP A 158 -10.12 -10.98 -23.45
N LYS A 159 -10.17 -10.79 -22.13
CA LYS A 159 -9.39 -9.80 -21.39
C LYS A 159 -8.01 -10.35 -21.10
N GLY A 160 -7.05 -10.06 -21.97
CA GLY A 160 -5.70 -10.62 -21.88
C GLY A 160 -4.96 -10.24 -20.59
N ASP A 161 -4.04 -11.12 -20.14
CA ASP A 161 -3.07 -10.92 -19.03
C ASP A 161 -2.40 -9.53 -19.06
N GLY A 162 -2.29 -8.96 -20.26
CA GLY A 162 -1.70 -7.65 -20.49
C GLY A 162 -2.37 -6.51 -19.73
N ASP A 163 -3.70 -6.52 -19.61
CA ASP A 163 -4.45 -5.44 -18.96
C ASP A 163 -4.26 -5.44 -17.44
N ILE A 164 -4.27 -6.64 -16.82
CA ILE A 164 -4.00 -6.79 -15.39
C ILE A 164 -2.57 -6.32 -15.09
N MET A 165 -1.59 -6.81 -15.82
CA MET A 165 -0.19 -6.45 -15.64
C MET A 165 0.07 -4.97 -15.90
N ASN A 166 -0.57 -4.37 -16.90
CA ASN A 166 -0.46 -2.95 -17.19
C ASN A 166 -1.08 -2.09 -16.08
N SER A 167 -2.25 -2.47 -15.56
CA SER A 167 -2.90 -1.77 -14.45
C SER A 167 -2.00 -1.75 -13.21
N LEU A 168 -1.38 -2.89 -12.86
CA LEU A 168 -0.47 -3.00 -11.71
C LEU A 168 0.86 -2.27 -11.94
N ALA A 169 1.35 -2.24 -13.19
CA ALA A 169 2.57 -1.53 -13.53
C ALA A 169 2.39 0.00 -13.50
N SER A 170 1.20 0.50 -13.79
CA SER A 170 0.93 1.94 -13.98
C SER A 170 0.74 2.73 -12.67
N VAL A 171 0.19 2.11 -11.61
CA VAL A 171 -0.07 2.81 -10.33
C VAL A 171 1.20 3.39 -9.72
N ASP A 172 1.09 4.48 -8.96
CA ASP A 172 2.25 5.11 -8.33
C ASP A 172 2.89 4.18 -7.30
N VAL A 173 2.08 3.51 -6.48
CA VAL A 173 2.55 2.59 -5.44
C VAL A 173 1.81 1.27 -5.52
N LEU A 174 2.56 0.19 -5.71
CA LEU A 174 2.03 -1.19 -5.69
C LEU A 174 2.50 -1.90 -4.42
N ALA A 175 1.55 -2.42 -3.66
CA ALA A 175 1.83 -3.33 -2.55
C ALA A 175 1.60 -4.78 -2.98
N ILE A 176 2.62 -5.64 -2.76
CA ILE A 176 2.54 -7.09 -2.94
C ILE A 176 2.67 -7.73 -1.56
N ASP A 177 1.60 -8.37 -1.10
CA ASP A 177 1.56 -9.04 0.20
C ASP A 177 1.88 -10.54 0.07
N GLU A 178 2.48 -11.10 1.11
CA GLU A 178 2.80 -12.53 1.26
C GLU A 178 3.69 -13.13 0.14
N MET A 179 4.58 -12.35 -0.47
CA MET A 179 5.50 -12.83 -1.50
C MET A 179 6.36 -13.99 -0.98
N GLY A 180 6.38 -15.12 -1.71
CA GLY A 180 7.19 -16.29 -1.35
C GLY A 180 6.66 -17.14 -0.19
N LYS A 181 5.36 -17.10 0.11
CA LYS A 181 4.70 -17.93 1.13
C LYS A 181 4.96 -19.42 0.93
N ARG A 182 5.06 -19.88 -0.31
CA ARG A 182 5.50 -21.20 -0.73
C ARG A 182 6.56 -21.11 -1.84
N PRO A 183 7.29 -22.19 -2.16
CA PRO A 183 8.15 -22.20 -3.34
C PRO A 183 7.38 -21.83 -4.60
N MET A 184 7.99 -20.99 -5.43
CA MET A 184 7.38 -20.49 -6.68
C MET A 184 7.74 -21.39 -7.86
N THR A 185 6.78 -21.63 -8.73
CA THR A 185 7.02 -22.31 -10.03
C THR A 185 7.76 -21.39 -11.00
N ALA A 186 8.32 -21.94 -12.06
CA ALA A 186 8.99 -21.17 -13.10
C ALA A 186 8.08 -20.10 -13.74
N TRP A 187 6.79 -20.42 -13.93
CA TRP A 187 5.81 -19.47 -14.44
C TRP A 187 5.55 -18.32 -13.45
N GLU A 188 5.38 -18.62 -12.16
CA GLU A 188 5.17 -17.60 -11.12
C GLU A 188 6.36 -16.66 -10.98
N LEU A 189 7.57 -17.20 -11.09
CA LEU A 189 8.80 -16.41 -11.15
C LEU A 189 8.85 -15.51 -12.40
N SER A 190 8.39 -16.01 -13.55
CA SER A 190 8.30 -15.20 -14.78
C SER A 190 7.32 -14.04 -14.64
N VAL A 191 6.15 -14.27 -14.03
CA VAL A 191 5.16 -13.22 -13.73
C VAL A 191 5.77 -12.16 -12.80
N LEU A 192 6.43 -12.61 -11.73
CA LEU A 192 7.09 -11.72 -10.77
C LEU A 192 8.19 -10.89 -11.44
N ASP A 193 9.07 -11.52 -12.27
CA ASP A 193 10.13 -10.81 -13.00
C ASP A 193 9.55 -9.77 -13.96
N GLN A 194 8.50 -10.09 -14.70
CA GLN A 194 7.85 -9.14 -15.59
C GLN A 194 7.31 -7.92 -14.85
N LEU A 195 6.60 -8.14 -13.73
CA LEU A 195 6.02 -7.06 -12.94
C LEU A 195 7.10 -6.16 -12.34
N ILE A 196 8.11 -6.77 -11.70
CA ILE A 196 9.24 -6.04 -11.12
C ILE A 196 10.00 -5.27 -12.20
N SER A 197 10.26 -5.91 -13.37
CA SER A 197 10.98 -5.27 -14.47
C SER A 197 10.26 -4.03 -15.01
N ARG A 198 8.94 -4.11 -15.21
CA ARG A 198 8.15 -2.96 -15.69
C ARG A 198 8.20 -1.81 -14.68
N ARG A 199 8.07 -2.10 -13.39
CA ARG A 199 8.08 -1.08 -12.34
C ARG A 199 9.48 -0.50 -12.11
N TYR A 200 10.53 -1.33 -12.19
CA TYR A 200 11.92 -0.90 -12.15
C TYR A 200 12.21 0.12 -13.27
N ASN A 201 11.88 -0.23 -14.51
CA ASN A 201 12.11 0.64 -15.68
C ASN A 201 11.32 1.96 -15.58
N SER A 202 10.15 1.94 -14.95
CA SER A 202 9.28 3.11 -14.78
C SER A 202 9.55 3.86 -13.48
N ARG A 203 10.52 3.45 -12.67
CA ARG A 203 10.84 4.02 -11.35
C ARG A 203 9.61 4.14 -10.45
N LYS A 204 8.74 3.11 -10.45
CA LYS A 204 7.51 3.08 -9.66
C LYS A 204 7.74 2.39 -8.32
N THR A 205 7.27 2.99 -7.23
CA THR A 205 7.45 2.51 -5.86
C THR A 205 6.76 1.16 -5.63
N MET A 206 7.46 0.24 -4.96
CA MET A 206 6.90 -1.06 -4.53
C MET A 206 6.97 -1.21 -3.01
N LEU A 207 5.89 -1.75 -2.43
CA LEU A 207 5.83 -2.16 -1.03
C LEU A 207 5.63 -3.67 -1.01
N ILE A 208 6.51 -4.41 -0.34
CA ILE A 208 6.47 -5.87 -0.38
C ILE A 208 6.49 -6.43 1.03
N THR A 209 5.66 -7.44 1.30
CA THR A 209 5.80 -8.25 2.51
C THR A 209 6.21 -9.67 2.18
N THR A 210 7.02 -10.25 3.05
CA THR A 210 7.43 -11.64 2.94
C THR A 210 7.68 -12.25 4.32
N ASN A 211 7.54 -13.57 4.42
CA ASN A 211 7.98 -14.34 5.57
C ASN A 211 9.39 -14.95 5.36
N LEU A 212 9.98 -14.75 4.20
CA LEU A 212 11.34 -15.20 3.90
C LEU A 212 12.36 -14.36 4.67
N ALA A 213 13.50 -14.96 4.99
CA ALA A 213 14.61 -14.23 5.59
C ALA A 213 15.28 -13.33 4.53
N ILE A 214 15.64 -12.11 4.92
CA ILE A 214 16.46 -11.20 4.14
C ILE A 214 17.88 -11.16 4.68
N GLU A 215 18.88 -11.05 3.82
CA GLU A 215 20.25 -10.85 4.27
C GLU A 215 20.43 -9.40 4.70
N THR A 216 20.68 -9.19 5.99
CA THR A 216 21.09 -7.89 6.52
C THR A 216 22.56 -7.97 6.90
N ALA A 217 23.34 -6.96 6.55
CA ALA A 217 24.76 -6.91 6.85
C ALA A 217 25.02 -7.17 8.35
N GLY A 218 25.79 -8.23 8.68
CA GLY A 218 26.21 -8.56 10.03
C GLY A 218 25.35 -9.59 10.78
N GLN A 219 24.37 -10.26 10.15
CA GLN A 219 23.61 -11.33 10.80
C GLN A 219 24.12 -12.72 10.44
N SER A 220 24.43 -13.50 11.47
CA SER A 220 24.87 -14.90 11.42
C SER A 220 23.81 -15.83 10.85
N GLN A 221 24.25 -16.85 10.11
CA GLN A 221 23.50 -17.86 9.34
C GLN A 221 22.54 -18.79 10.13
N ASN A 222 22.06 -18.40 11.29
CA ASN A 222 21.29 -19.29 12.20
C ASN A 222 19.76 -19.16 12.05
N VAL A 223 19.25 -18.88 10.85
CA VAL A 223 17.80 -18.77 10.65
C VAL A 223 17.29 -19.99 9.89
N LYS A 224 16.44 -20.82 10.53
CA LYS A 224 15.70 -21.93 9.91
C LYS A 224 14.67 -21.49 8.84
N ARG A 225 14.64 -20.21 8.47
CA ARG A 225 13.71 -19.64 7.48
C ARG A 225 14.31 -19.73 6.09
N ARG A 226 13.50 -20.02 5.08
CA ARG A 226 13.89 -19.91 3.66
C ARG A 226 14.34 -18.47 3.38
N ARG A 227 15.37 -18.30 2.59
CA ARG A 227 15.92 -16.95 2.28
C ARG A 227 15.27 -16.42 1.01
N LEU A 228 15.05 -15.11 0.96
CA LEU A 228 14.47 -14.45 -0.20
C LEU A 228 15.34 -14.65 -1.45
N VAL A 229 16.63 -14.55 -1.33
CA VAL A 229 17.57 -14.72 -2.46
C VAL A 229 17.50 -16.09 -3.11
N ASP A 230 17.20 -17.16 -2.33
CA ASP A 230 17.08 -18.51 -2.84
C ASP A 230 15.72 -18.74 -3.56
N GLU A 231 14.69 -17.98 -3.21
CA GLU A 231 13.32 -18.14 -3.73
C GLU A 231 13.05 -17.30 -4.97
N VAL A 232 13.70 -16.14 -5.09
CA VAL A 232 13.50 -15.22 -6.20
C VAL A 232 14.73 -15.13 -7.07
N GLN A 233 15.05 -15.73 -8.03
CA GLN A 233 16.23 -15.63 -8.91
C GLN A 233 17.10 -14.38 -8.71
N GLU A 234 18.42 -14.47 -8.90
CA GLU A 234 19.37 -13.37 -8.67
C GLU A 234 18.99 -12.05 -9.36
N ARG A 235 18.44 -12.14 -10.58
CA ARG A 235 18.01 -10.97 -11.34
C ARG A 235 16.89 -10.20 -10.66
N ILE A 236 15.89 -10.91 -10.11
CA ILE A 236 14.77 -10.31 -9.36
C ILE A 236 15.33 -9.71 -8.07
N TYR A 237 16.14 -10.46 -7.34
CA TYR A 237 16.72 -10.04 -6.07
C TYR A 237 17.56 -8.77 -6.20
N SER A 238 18.42 -8.70 -7.22
CA SER A 238 19.26 -7.52 -7.50
C SER A 238 18.40 -6.25 -7.72
N ARG A 239 17.32 -6.35 -8.49
CA ARG A 239 16.39 -5.24 -8.68
C ARG A 239 15.66 -4.83 -7.40
N LEU A 240 15.25 -5.81 -6.60
CA LEU A 240 14.59 -5.53 -5.32
C LEU A 240 15.50 -4.76 -4.36
N ILE A 241 16.80 -5.08 -4.29
CA ILE A 241 17.78 -4.34 -3.49
C ILE A 241 17.91 -2.88 -3.96
N GLU A 242 17.90 -2.66 -5.27
CA GLU A 242 17.98 -1.30 -5.81
C GLU A 242 16.68 -0.52 -5.57
N MET A 243 15.52 -1.18 -5.75
CA MET A 243 14.19 -0.56 -5.68
C MET A 243 13.65 -0.36 -4.27
N CYS A 244 14.10 -1.15 -3.28
CA CYS A 244 13.49 -1.19 -1.95
C CYS A 244 14.53 -1.11 -0.84
N ASP A 245 14.17 -0.46 0.26
CA ASP A 245 14.86 -0.61 1.52
C ASP A 245 14.35 -1.89 2.21
N PHE A 246 15.27 -2.77 2.60
CA PHE A 246 14.95 -4.05 3.23
C PHE A 246 14.86 -3.89 4.74
N LEU A 247 13.70 -4.19 5.31
CA LEU A 247 13.41 -4.03 6.72
C LEU A 247 12.98 -5.37 7.35
N GLU A 248 13.74 -5.87 8.31
CA GLU A 248 13.30 -7.02 9.09
C GLU A 248 12.46 -6.55 10.28
N VAL A 249 11.18 -6.95 10.31
CA VAL A 249 10.26 -6.67 11.42
C VAL A 249 10.36 -7.79 12.44
N LYS A 250 10.95 -7.49 13.61
CA LYS A 250 11.11 -8.42 14.74
C LYS A 250 10.07 -8.10 15.80
N GLY A 251 9.42 -9.11 16.33
CA GLY A 251 8.41 -8.96 17.36
C GLY A 251 7.71 -10.28 17.64
N VAL A 252 6.59 -10.20 18.36
CA VAL A 252 5.71 -11.34 18.64
C VAL A 252 4.52 -11.33 17.68
N ASP A 253 3.87 -12.49 17.53
CA ASP A 253 2.61 -12.56 16.77
C ASP A 253 1.51 -11.84 17.56
N TYR A 254 1.04 -10.71 17.02
CA TYR A 254 -0.02 -9.89 17.59
C TYR A 254 -1.33 -10.65 17.81
N ARG A 255 -1.64 -11.65 16.94
CA ARG A 255 -2.87 -12.43 17.02
C ARG A 255 -2.89 -13.35 18.23
N ILE A 256 -1.72 -13.79 18.70
CA ILE A 256 -1.56 -14.66 19.86
C ILE A 256 -1.44 -13.83 21.14
N SER A 257 -0.79 -12.69 21.09
CA SER A 257 -0.52 -11.86 22.28
C SER A 257 -1.76 -11.16 22.87
N LYS A 258 -2.90 -11.16 22.16
CA LYS A 258 -4.18 -10.57 22.60
C LYS A 258 -5.22 -11.62 23.02
N GLN A 259 -4.87 -12.90 23.05
CA GLN A 259 -5.67 -13.93 23.68
C GLN A 259 -5.32 -14.02 25.17
#